data_c35228f393b482dbf7f35dc4a51ba7a8
#
_entry.id   c35228f393b482dbf7f35dc4a51ba7a8
#
_cell.length_a   1.000
_cell.length_b   1.000
_cell.length_c   1.000
_cell.angle_alpha   90.00
_cell.angle_beta   90.00
_cell.angle_gamma   90.00
#
_symmetry.space_group_name_H-M   'P 1'
#
loop_
_entity.id
_entity.type
_entity.pdbx_description
1 polymer ?
#
loop_
_entity_poly.entity_id
_entity_poly.type
_entity_poly.pdbx_seq_one_letter_code
_entity_poly.pdbx_strand_id
1 'polypeptide(L)'
;YVTAKDYGESGPIPMGCHGGGGVAITWQDKDNYWTFEPYIGNYSACNTPPLGEVPEETWYHVVGVWDGTGSAGAIKLYLDGEIKAERAPAKGNSFQFPGNKWFVIGGDAGAANEADRAYKGQIAVARIYDRALTAEEVKLLYDTLEE
;
A
#
# COMPACT_ATOMS: atom_id res chain seq x y z
N TYR A 1 5.03 -5.88 7.64
CA TYR A 1 5.00 -5.00 8.82
C TYR A 1 5.86 -3.77 8.58
N VAL A 2 5.34 -2.65 8.89
CA VAL A 2 5.97 -1.33 8.70
C VAL A 2 5.61 -0.43 9.88
N THR A 3 6.45 0.56 10.19
CA THR A 3 6.12 1.59 11.18
C THR A 3 5.58 2.84 10.52
N ALA A 4 4.62 3.50 11.15
CA ALA A 4 4.20 4.84 10.77
C ALA A 4 5.15 5.88 11.39
N LYS A 5 5.41 6.96 10.65
CA LYS A 5 6.23 8.09 11.12
C LYS A 5 5.84 9.36 10.39
N ASP A 6 6.02 10.50 11.04
CA ASP A 6 5.85 11.82 10.41
C ASP A 6 6.96 12.09 9.39
N TYR A 7 6.58 12.27 8.12
CA TYR A 7 7.50 12.49 6.99
C TYR A 7 7.29 13.82 6.27
N GLY A 8 6.31 14.62 6.69
CA GLY A 8 5.87 15.79 5.95
C GLY A 8 4.90 15.45 4.80
N GLU A 9 4.74 16.32 3.83
CA GLU A 9 3.62 16.27 2.87
C GLU A 9 3.70 15.21 1.75
N SER A 10 4.79 14.49 1.57
CA SER A 10 5.04 13.67 0.36
C SER A 10 4.93 12.18 0.55
N GLY A 11 3.97 11.67 1.23
CA GLY A 11 3.62 10.25 1.34
C GLY A 11 4.76 9.26 1.08
N PRO A 12 5.55 8.86 2.10
CA PRO A 12 6.64 7.91 1.94
C PRO A 12 6.14 6.55 1.50
N ILE A 13 6.96 5.82 0.73
CA ILE A 13 6.61 4.54 0.12
C ILE A 13 7.41 3.43 0.79
N PRO A 14 6.83 2.65 1.73
CA PRO A 14 7.49 1.48 2.28
C PRO A 14 7.80 0.43 1.23
N MET A 15 6.91 0.25 0.25
CA MET A 15 7.15 -0.64 -0.88
C MET A 15 6.31 -0.23 -2.08
N GLY A 16 6.88 -0.31 -3.26
CA GLY A 16 6.12 -0.08 -4.49
C GLY A 16 6.93 0.48 -5.66
N CYS A 17 6.16 0.88 -6.65
CA CYS A 17 6.59 1.64 -7.81
C CYS A 17 5.51 2.70 -8.07
N HIS A 18 5.86 3.95 -8.02
CA HIS A 18 4.95 5.08 -8.22
C HIS A 18 5.29 5.86 -9.51
N GLY A 19 4.34 6.64 -9.99
CA GLY A 19 4.57 7.54 -11.12
C GLY A 19 4.40 6.88 -12.50
N GLY A 20 3.20 6.94 -13.05
CA GLY A 20 2.86 6.50 -14.41
C GLY A 20 2.57 5.01 -14.57
N GLY A 21 2.22 4.34 -13.50
CA GLY A 21 1.85 2.91 -13.44
C GLY A 21 2.46 2.21 -12.24
N GLY A 22 2.11 0.94 -12.04
CA GLY A 22 2.63 0.11 -10.97
C GLY A 22 1.70 -0.02 -9.77
N VAL A 23 2.27 -0.28 -8.61
CA VAL A 23 1.55 -0.44 -7.35
C VAL A 23 2.41 0.06 -6.21
N ALA A 24 1.80 0.72 -5.24
CA ALA A 24 2.48 1.15 -4.03
C ALA A 24 1.60 1.00 -2.79
N ILE A 25 2.25 0.83 -1.65
CA ILE A 25 1.69 1.09 -0.33
C ILE A 25 2.35 2.38 0.15
N THR A 26 1.55 3.35 0.57
CA THR A 26 2.02 4.67 1.02
C THR A 26 1.44 5.03 2.37
N TRP A 27 2.18 5.78 3.13
CA TRP A 27 1.70 6.46 4.33
C TRP A 27 1.41 7.92 4.01
N GLN A 28 0.29 8.46 4.51
CA GLN A 28 -0.10 9.85 4.33
C GLN A 28 -0.12 10.57 5.68
N ASP A 29 0.90 11.39 5.93
CA ASP A 29 1.11 12.02 7.24
C ASP A 29 0.07 13.06 7.61
N LYS A 30 -0.45 13.80 6.63
CA LYS A 30 -1.35 14.91 6.89
C LYS A 30 -2.61 14.50 7.68
N ASP A 31 -3.13 13.31 7.37
CA ASP A 31 -4.36 12.80 7.97
C ASP A 31 -4.15 11.41 8.61
N ASN A 32 -2.89 10.96 8.72
CA ASN A 32 -2.50 9.68 9.31
C ASN A 32 -3.31 8.49 8.77
N TYR A 33 -3.11 8.14 7.51
CA TYR A 33 -3.77 6.99 6.91
C TYR A 33 -2.86 6.22 5.95
N TRP A 34 -3.15 4.94 5.77
CA TRP A 34 -2.51 4.09 4.77
C TRP A 34 -3.26 4.11 3.45
N THR A 35 -2.51 4.06 2.35
CA THR A 35 -3.04 3.98 1.00
C THR A 35 -2.46 2.77 0.27
N PHE A 36 -3.30 2.04 -0.43
CA PHE A 36 -2.92 1.10 -1.46
C PHE A 36 -3.21 1.70 -2.83
N GLU A 37 -2.21 1.82 -3.69
CA GLU A 37 -2.22 2.59 -4.93
C GLU A 37 -1.91 1.71 -6.15
N PRO A 38 -2.82 0.78 -6.56
CA PRO A 38 -2.64 0.06 -7.81
C PRO A 38 -3.02 0.92 -9.01
N TYR A 39 -2.27 0.78 -10.10
CA TYR A 39 -2.56 1.43 -11.36
C TYR A 39 -3.36 0.48 -12.28
N ILE A 40 -4.68 0.48 -12.13
CA ILE A 40 -5.59 -0.41 -12.86
C ILE A 40 -6.40 0.43 -13.84
N GLY A 41 -6.00 0.42 -15.13
CA GLY A 41 -6.55 1.29 -16.17
C GLY A 41 -6.31 2.77 -15.94
N ASN A 42 -6.14 3.18 -14.69
CA ASN A 42 -5.74 4.50 -14.19
C ASN A 42 -5.36 4.38 -12.70
N TYR A 43 -4.88 5.47 -12.10
CA TYR A 43 -4.60 5.55 -10.68
C TYR A 43 -5.85 5.24 -9.83
N SER A 44 -5.72 4.27 -8.94
CA SER A 44 -6.85 3.69 -8.19
C SER A 44 -6.49 3.57 -6.70
N ALA A 45 -6.39 4.71 -6.01
CA ALA A 45 -6.06 4.73 -4.59
C ALA A 45 -7.21 4.21 -3.70
N CYS A 46 -6.90 3.32 -2.78
CA CYS A 46 -7.77 2.79 -1.75
C CYS A 46 -7.17 3.16 -0.37
N ASN A 47 -7.87 3.97 0.41
CA ASN A 47 -7.35 4.59 1.62
C ASN A 47 -8.04 4.03 2.86
N THR A 48 -7.30 3.79 3.94
CA THR A 48 -7.94 3.60 5.26
C THR A 48 -8.64 4.88 5.68
N PRO A 49 -9.60 4.83 6.60
CA PRO A 49 -9.98 6.01 7.36
C PRO A 49 -8.77 6.61 8.08
N PRO A 50 -8.79 7.92 8.41
CA PRO A 50 -7.78 8.53 9.26
C PRO A 50 -7.64 7.79 10.60
N LEU A 51 -6.41 7.54 11.01
CA LEU A 51 -6.10 6.77 12.23
C LEU A 51 -6.00 7.64 13.49
N GLY A 52 -6.13 8.98 13.35
CA GLY A 52 -5.93 9.92 14.45
C GLY A 52 -4.47 10.07 14.84
N GLU A 53 -4.21 10.31 16.12
CA GLU A 53 -2.84 10.33 16.63
C GLU A 53 -2.25 8.92 16.60
N VAL A 54 -1.11 8.78 15.95
CA VAL A 54 -0.35 7.54 15.85
C VAL A 54 0.97 7.72 16.58
N PRO A 55 1.26 6.92 17.63
CA PRO A 55 2.56 6.94 18.27
C PRO A 55 3.67 6.60 17.26
N GLU A 56 4.83 7.27 17.37
CA GLU A 56 6.01 6.90 16.61
C GLU A 56 6.35 5.42 16.83
N GLU A 57 6.84 4.77 15.77
CA GLU A 57 7.24 3.36 15.81
C GLU A 57 6.08 2.35 16.05
N THR A 58 4.83 2.78 15.89
CA THR A 58 3.71 1.82 15.87
C THR A 58 3.81 0.91 14.64
N TRP A 59 3.80 -0.40 14.87
CA TRP A 59 3.83 -1.39 13.82
C TRP A 59 2.45 -1.63 13.22
N TYR A 60 2.40 -1.73 11.90
CA TYR A 60 1.18 -2.04 11.14
C TYR A 60 1.42 -3.20 10.19
N HIS A 61 0.46 -4.11 10.10
CA HIS A 61 0.36 -5.07 9.03
C HIS A 61 -0.54 -4.50 7.93
N VAL A 62 0.07 -4.03 6.85
CA VAL A 62 -0.66 -3.39 5.73
C VAL A 62 -0.69 -4.32 4.54
N VAL A 63 -1.88 -4.64 4.02
CA VAL A 63 -2.05 -5.51 2.86
C VAL A 63 -2.99 -4.88 1.85
N GLY A 64 -2.50 -4.63 0.65
CA GLY A 64 -3.30 -4.24 -0.50
C GLY A 64 -3.62 -5.47 -1.36
N VAL A 65 -4.88 -5.66 -1.73
CA VAL A 65 -5.34 -6.75 -2.58
C VAL A 65 -6.11 -6.19 -3.77
N TRP A 66 -5.85 -6.76 -4.94
CA TRP A 66 -6.69 -6.60 -6.12
C TRP A 66 -7.06 -7.97 -6.65
N ASP A 67 -8.36 -8.21 -6.89
CA ASP A 67 -8.89 -9.51 -7.30
C ASP A 67 -8.87 -9.77 -8.82
N GLY A 68 -8.27 -8.85 -9.58
CA GLY A 68 -8.16 -8.97 -11.03
C GLY A 68 -9.42 -8.54 -11.80
N THR A 69 -10.45 -8.06 -11.11
CA THR A 69 -11.70 -7.61 -11.72
C THR A 69 -11.83 -6.09 -11.73
N GLY A 70 -12.87 -5.59 -12.40
CA GLY A 70 -13.28 -4.19 -12.39
C GLY A 70 -14.48 -3.92 -11.49
N SER A 71 -14.90 -4.89 -10.67
CA SER A 71 -16.10 -4.79 -9.84
C SER A 71 -15.94 -3.84 -8.65
N ALA A 72 -17.05 -3.47 -8.05
CA ALA A 72 -17.05 -2.80 -6.75
C ALA A 72 -16.40 -3.73 -5.72
N GLY A 73 -15.45 -3.20 -4.93
CA GLY A 73 -14.70 -3.99 -3.95
C GLY A 73 -13.57 -4.85 -4.52
N ALA A 74 -13.23 -4.71 -5.81
CA ALA A 74 -12.09 -5.43 -6.41
C ALA A 74 -10.73 -5.04 -5.79
N ILE A 75 -10.60 -3.80 -5.33
CA ILE A 75 -9.43 -3.30 -4.61
C ILE A 75 -9.78 -3.23 -3.14
N LYS A 76 -8.94 -3.84 -2.29
CA LYS A 76 -9.13 -3.88 -0.84
C LYS A 76 -7.85 -3.46 -0.13
N LEU A 77 -8.01 -2.77 0.98
CA LEU A 77 -6.92 -2.42 1.89
C LEU A 77 -7.23 -2.95 3.29
N TYR A 78 -6.34 -3.77 3.77
CA TYR A 78 -6.39 -4.34 5.12
C TYR A 78 -5.34 -3.68 6.00
N LEU A 79 -5.68 -3.49 7.25
CA LEU A 79 -4.79 -3.05 8.31
C LEU A 79 -4.96 -3.98 9.51
N ASP A 80 -3.88 -4.55 9.99
CA ASP A 80 -3.86 -5.44 11.16
C ASP A 80 -4.86 -6.60 11.04
N GLY A 81 -4.86 -7.24 9.87
CA GLY A 81 -5.72 -8.38 9.57
C GLY A 81 -7.17 -8.05 9.22
N GLU A 82 -7.60 -6.79 9.36
CA GLU A 82 -8.97 -6.35 9.12
C GLU A 82 -9.11 -5.50 7.85
N ILE A 83 -10.20 -5.67 7.12
CA ILE A 83 -10.52 -4.81 5.98
C ILE A 83 -10.89 -3.41 6.46
N LYS A 84 -10.23 -2.39 5.96
CA LYS A 84 -10.48 -0.98 6.32
C LYS A 84 -11.08 -0.19 5.17
N ALA A 85 -10.85 -0.62 3.93
CA ALA A 85 -11.41 0.03 2.77
C ALA A 85 -11.51 -0.93 1.59
N GLU A 86 -12.49 -0.67 0.72
CA GLU A 86 -12.64 -1.34 -0.57
C GLU A 86 -13.19 -0.39 -1.62
N ARG A 87 -12.85 -0.63 -2.89
CA ARG A 87 -13.38 0.15 -4.01
C ARG A 87 -13.25 -0.57 -5.34
N ALA A 88 -13.96 -0.05 -6.36
CA ALA A 88 -13.71 -0.41 -7.75
C ALA A 88 -12.43 0.25 -8.27
N PRO A 89 -11.74 -0.33 -9.27
CA PRO A 89 -10.72 0.36 -10.05
C PRO A 89 -11.28 1.63 -10.70
N ALA A 90 -10.41 2.61 -10.91
CA ALA A 90 -10.80 3.87 -11.53
C ALA A 90 -11.25 3.68 -12.99
N LYS A 91 -10.68 2.69 -13.71
CA LYS A 91 -11.03 2.39 -15.10
C LYS A 91 -10.68 0.95 -15.48
N GLY A 92 -11.70 0.16 -15.81
CA GLY A 92 -11.51 -1.22 -16.29
C GLY A 92 -10.83 -2.13 -15.28
N ASN A 93 -10.11 -3.14 -15.76
CA ASN A 93 -9.48 -4.18 -14.94
C ASN A 93 -8.06 -4.56 -15.44
N SER A 94 -7.41 -3.66 -16.16
CA SER A 94 -6.06 -3.90 -16.69
C SER A 94 -5.01 -3.25 -15.80
N PHE A 95 -4.20 -4.07 -15.15
CA PHE A 95 -3.06 -3.59 -14.39
C PHE A 95 -1.99 -3.04 -15.34
N GLN A 96 -1.43 -1.88 -14.97
CA GLN A 96 -0.39 -1.23 -15.75
C GLN A 96 0.89 -1.16 -14.92
N PHE A 97 1.93 -1.81 -15.41
CA PHE A 97 3.27 -1.71 -14.85
C PHE A 97 4.22 -1.15 -15.93
N PRO A 98 4.84 0.01 -15.70
CA PRO A 98 5.74 0.59 -16.67
C PRO A 98 7.00 -0.26 -16.77
N GLY A 99 7.32 -0.75 -17.99
CA GLY A 99 8.42 -1.68 -18.21
C GLY A 99 9.84 -1.14 -17.97
N ASN A 100 9.94 0.16 -17.63
CA ASN A 100 11.21 0.84 -17.36
C ASN A 100 11.36 1.26 -15.88
N LYS A 101 10.53 0.71 -14.99
CA LYS A 101 10.54 1.05 -13.57
C LYS A 101 10.79 -0.17 -12.70
N TRP A 102 11.32 0.08 -11.53
CA TRP A 102 11.63 -0.94 -10.52
C TRP A 102 10.56 -0.95 -9.44
N PHE A 103 10.25 -2.12 -8.94
CA PHE A 103 9.57 -2.26 -7.67
C PHE A 103 10.61 -2.18 -6.55
N VAL A 104 10.43 -1.26 -5.60
CA VAL A 104 11.43 -0.93 -4.58
C VAL A 104 10.84 -1.13 -3.19
N ILE A 105 11.67 -1.54 -2.25
CA ILE A 105 11.35 -1.57 -0.82
C ILE A 105 12.11 -0.43 -0.16
N GLY A 106 11.38 0.42 0.57
CA GLY A 106 11.95 1.56 1.30
C GLY A 106 12.08 2.84 0.48
N GLY A 107 11.41 2.95 -0.66
CA GLY A 107 11.46 4.16 -1.48
C GLY A 107 10.63 4.11 -2.75
N ASP A 108 10.80 5.08 -3.63
CA ASP A 108 10.16 5.18 -4.94
C ASP A 108 11.21 5.23 -6.06
N ALA A 109 11.18 4.24 -6.94
CA ALA A 109 12.06 4.19 -8.12
C ALA A 109 11.57 5.03 -9.31
N GLY A 110 10.45 5.72 -9.18
CA GLY A 110 9.82 6.43 -10.27
C GLY A 110 9.78 7.94 -10.14
N ALA A 111 10.16 8.49 -9.00
CA ALA A 111 10.14 9.94 -8.75
C ALA A 111 11.43 10.60 -9.26
N ALA A 112 11.30 11.84 -9.74
CA ALA A 112 12.45 12.64 -10.14
C ALA A 112 13.35 13.02 -8.95
N ASN A 113 12.81 12.94 -7.72
CA ASN A 113 13.50 13.12 -6.45
C ASN A 113 13.22 11.90 -5.56
N GLU A 114 13.99 10.85 -5.73
CA GLU A 114 13.88 9.62 -4.93
C GLU A 114 14.04 9.87 -3.42
N ALA A 115 14.79 10.91 -3.04
CA ALA A 115 14.99 11.30 -1.65
C ALA A 115 13.71 11.80 -0.95
N ASP A 116 12.77 12.38 -1.67
CA ASP A 116 11.55 12.97 -1.10
C ASP A 116 10.50 11.90 -0.70
N ARG A 117 10.68 10.67 -1.21
CA ARG A 117 9.78 9.53 -0.92
C ARG A 117 10.47 8.37 -0.25
N ALA A 118 11.71 8.57 0.20
CA ALA A 118 12.44 7.56 0.96
C ALA A 118 11.70 7.27 2.27
N TYR A 119 11.46 5.98 2.51
CA TYR A 119 10.84 5.53 3.75
C TYR A 119 11.87 5.54 4.88
N LYS A 120 11.60 6.26 5.95
CA LYS A 120 12.52 6.42 7.09
C LYS A 120 12.16 5.54 8.29
N GLY A 121 11.13 4.72 8.18
CA GLY A 121 10.69 3.79 9.21
C GLY A 121 11.37 2.43 9.11
N GLN A 122 10.79 1.45 9.76
CA GLN A 122 11.24 0.07 9.76
C GLN A 122 10.30 -0.79 8.94
N ILE A 123 10.84 -1.77 8.23
CA ILE A 123 10.10 -2.76 7.44
C ILE A 123 10.59 -4.13 7.89
N ALA A 124 9.75 -4.86 8.63
CA ALA A 124 10.12 -6.19 9.09
C ALA A 124 9.90 -7.25 8.00
N VAL A 125 8.80 -7.15 7.27
CA VAL A 125 8.41 -8.12 6.23
C VAL A 125 7.82 -7.40 5.03
N ALA A 126 8.29 -7.75 3.82
CA ALA A 126 7.70 -7.34 2.56
C ALA A 126 7.41 -8.60 1.72
N ARG A 127 6.19 -8.74 1.22
CA ARG A 127 5.73 -9.88 0.42
C ARG A 127 4.90 -9.43 -0.76
N ILE A 128 5.02 -10.13 -1.87
CA ILE A 128 4.19 -9.97 -3.07
C ILE A 128 3.63 -11.33 -3.42
N TYR A 129 2.37 -11.38 -3.77
CA TYR A 129 1.66 -12.58 -4.19
C TYR A 129 1.17 -12.41 -5.62
N ASP A 130 1.21 -13.48 -6.39
CA ASP A 130 0.73 -13.54 -7.79
C ASP A 130 -0.78 -13.83 -7.88
N ARG A 131 -1.48 -13.77 -6.76
CA ARG A 131 -2.91 -13.92 -6.63
C ARG A 131 -3.50 -13.02 -5.55
N ALA A 132 -4.80 -12.79 -5.62
CA ALA A 132 -5.52 -12.17 -4.52
C ALA A 132 -5.55 -13.10 -3.30
N LEU A 133 -5.25 -12.53 -2.13
CA LEU A 133 -5.45 -13.22 -0.85
C LEU A 133 -6.90 -13.10 -0.40
N THR A 134 -7.42 -14.13 0.26
CA THR A 134 -8.71 -14.05 0.96
C THR A 134 -8.58 -13.29 2.27
N ALA A 135 -9.71 -12.87 2.84
CA ALA A 135 -9.71 -12.19 4.14
C ALA A 135 -9.14 -13.08 5.26
N GLU A 136 -9.45 -14.38 5.21
CA GLU A 136 -8.94 -15.36 6.17
C GLU A 136 -7.42 -15.55 6.05
N GLU A 137 -6.88 -15.54 4.83
CA GLU A 137 -5.44 -15.60 4.61
C GLU A 137 -4.73 -14.34 5.12
N VAL A 138 -5.32 -13.16 4.89
CA VAL A 138 -4.76 -11.90 5.42
C VAL A 138 -4.77 -11.89 6.95
N LYS A 139 -5.87 -12.35 7.56
CA LYS A 139 -5.97 -12.48 9.02
C LYS A 139 -4.94 -13.47 9.58
N LEU A 140 -4.78 -14.63 8.94
CA LEU A 140 -3.79 -15.64 9.35
C LEU A 140 -2.37 -15.08 9.28
N LEU A 141 -2.04 -14.32 8.23
CA LEU A 141 -0.73 -13.66 8.10
C LEU A 141 -0.48 -12.67 9.23
N TYR A 142 -1.49 -11.93 9.64
CA TYR A 142 -1.39 -11.02 10.79
C TYR A 142 -1.14 -11.79 12.09
N ASP A 143 -1.97 -12.79 12.39
CA ASP A 143 -1.91 -13.55 13.63
C ASP A 143 -0.58 -14.31 13.80
N THR A 144 0.02 -14.78 12.70
CA THR A 144 1.30 -15.52 12.74
C THR A 144 2.54 -14.64 12.82
N LEU A 145 2.41 -13.32 12.68
CA LEU A 145 3.53 -12.39 12.79
C LEU A 145 3.64 -11.76 14.18
N GLU A 146 2.62 -11.96 15.03
CA GLU A 146 2.63 -11.53 16.43
C GLU A 146 3.29 -12.54 17.37
N GLU A 147 3.63 -13.75 16.89
CA GLU A 147 4.36 -14.78 17.61
C GLU A 147 5.89 -14.63 17.40
#